data_4445343d6852a3dd8aba3376fade10e4
#
_entry.id   4445343d6852a3dd8aba3376fade10e4
#
_cell.length_a   1.000
_cell.length_b   1.000
_cell.length_c   1.000
_cell.angle_alpha   90.00
_cell.angle_beta   90.00
_cell.angle_gamma   90.00
#
_symmetry.space_group_name_H-M   'P 1'
#
loop_
_entity.id
_entity.type
_entity.pdbx_description
1 polymer ?
#
loop_
_entity_poly.entity_id
_entity_poly.type
_entity_poly.pdbx_seq_one_letter_code
_entity_poly.pdbx_strand_id
1 'polypeptide(L)'
;MKKENFKQGITDGIPIALGYLAVSFTFGMMAVQGGLTIWQAVLISLTNLTSAGQFAGLDIIIAGGSLWEMALTQLIINLRYCLMSFSLSQKLRRDEPWGHRYGVAFGVTDEIFGVSASKPGKVSAFYNYGVMSVAIPGWTFGTLLGAVSGSLLPDFIMSALSVAIYGMFLAVIIPPSKKNKAVFLVVLGAMAVSTLFAWVPVLSKVSSGFVIIITTILVAGIAAVLCPVAEENEKEEAHEA
;
A
#
# COMPACT_ATOMS: atom_id res chain seq x y z
N MET A 1 -1.48 -3.26 -31.01
CA MET A 1 -1.44 -4.04 -29.74
C MET A 1 -0.66 -3.39 -28.59
N LYS A 2 0.69 -3.22 -28.64
CA LYS A 2 1.44 -2.61 -27.52
C LYS A 2 0.96 -1.19 -27.19
N LYS A 3 0.82 -0.34 -28.20
CA LYS A 3 0.36 1.06 -28.04
C LYS A 3 -1.08 1.17 -27.52
N GLU A 4 -1.95 0.25 -27.92
CA GLU A 4 -3.35 0.20 -27.47
C GLU A 4 -3.42 -0.23 -25.99
N ASN A 5 -2.69 -1.30 -25.62
CA ASN A 5 -2.60 -1.72 -24.22
C ASN A 5 -2.07 -0.60 -23.34
N PHE A 6 -1.04 0.12 -23.78
CA PHE A 6 -0.49 1.26 -23.04
C PHE A 6 -1.52 2.39 -22.87
N LYS A 7 -2.23 2.77 -23.95
CA LYS A 7 -3.30 3.78 -23.87
C LYS A 7 -4.43 3.36 -22.92
N GLN A 8 -4.84 2.10 -23.01
CA GLN A 8 -5.87 1.58 -22.10
C GLN A 8 -5.39 1.63 -20.67
N GLY A 9 -4.12 1.26 -20.40
CA GLY A 9 -3.51 1.39 -19.09
C GLY A 9 -3.52 2.82 -18.56
N ILE A 10 -3.21 3.82 -19.38
CA ILE A 10 -3.32 5.24 -19.01
C ILE A 10 -4.76 5.56 -18.59
N THR A 11 -5.75 5.21 -19.39
CA THR A 11 -7.16 5.52 -19.11
C THR A 11 -7.62 4.90 -17.79
N ASP A 12 -7.27 3.64 -17.55
CA ASP A 12 -7.63 2.92 -16.34
C ASP A 12 -6.82 3.39 -15.11
N GLY A 13 -5.65 3.98 -15.35
CA GLY A 13 -4.76 4.52 -14.31
C GLY A 13 -5.12 5.93 -13.83
N ILE A 14 -5.87 6.72 -14.62
CA ILE A 14 -6.24 8.10 -14.24
C ILE A 14 -6.99 8.15 -12.90
N PRO A 15 -8.02 7.33 -12.62
CA PRO A 15 -8.68 7.34 -11.33
C PRO A 15 -7.72 7.03 -10.17
N ILE A 16 -6.76 6.11 -10.39
CA ILE A 16 -5.74 5.77 -9.42
C ILE A 16 -4.84 6.98 -9.15
N ALA A 17 -4.38 7.65 -10.20
CA ALA A 17 -3.53 8.84 -10.10
C ALA A 17 -4.20 9.96 -9.31
N LEU A 18 -5.51 10.19 -9.51
CA LEU A 18 -6.27 11.20 -8.77
C LEU A 18 -6.42 10.83 -7.28
N GLY A 19 -6.68 9.56 -6.97
CA GLY A 19 -6.71 9.07 -5.59
C GLY A 19 -5.35 9.20 -4.91
N TYR A 20 -4.30 8.84 -5.63
CA TYR A 20 -2.91 8.93 -5.17
C TYR A 20 -2.49 10.36 -4.88
N LEU A 21 -2.89 11.31 -5.70
CA LEU A 21 -2.58 12.72 -5.51
C LEU A 21 -3.09 13.23 -4.16
N ALA A 22 -4.29 12.86 -3.77
CA ALA A 22 -4.88 13.28 -2.50
C ALA A 22 -4.13 12.68 -1.29
N VAL A 23 -3.82 11.39 -1.35
CA VAL A 23 -3.15 10.69 -0.24
C VAL A 23 -1.69 11.11 -0.11
N SER A 24 -0.98 11.18 -1.22
CA SER A 24 0.43 11.57 -1.22
C SER A 24 0.66 13.05 -0.88
N PHE A 25 -0.34 13.90 -1.13
CA PHE A 25 -0.35 15.27 -0.64
C PHE A 25 -0.23 15.29 0.90
N THR A 26 -1.03 14.47 1.59
CA THR A 26 -0.96 14.34 3.05
C THR A 26 0.41 13.84 3.50
N PHE A 27 0.98 12.85 2.81
CA PHE A 27 2.34 12.38 3.09
C PHE A 27 3.38 13.50 2.96
N GLY A 28 3.35 14.27 1.87
CA GLY A 28 4.28 15.38 1.65
C GLY A 28 4.24 16.43 2.76
N MET A 29 3.02 16.79 3.21
CA MET A 29 2.80 17.68 4.33
C MET A 29 3.43 17.14 5.63
N MET A 30 3.07 15.90 5.99
CA MET A 30 3.55 15.26 7.22
C MET A 30 5.08 15.10 7.23
N ALA A 31 5.67 14.79 6.07
CA ALA A 31 7.11 14.64 5.93
C ALA A 31 7.85 15.95 6.25
N VAL A 32 7.40 17.09 5.71
CA VAL A 32 8.02 18.40 5.97
C VAL A 32 7.78 18.85 7.40
N GLN A 33 6.59 18.62 7.96
CA GLN A 33 6.32 18.87 9.38
C GLN A 33 7.20 18.02 10.31
N GLY A 34 7.49 16.79 9.91
CA GLY A 34 8.40 15.88 10.61
C GLY A 34 9.88 16.24 10.45
N GLY A 35 10.20 17.34 9.75
CA GLY A 35 11.56 17.84 9.60
C GLY A 35 12.30 17.36 8.35
N LEU A 36 11.65 16.63 7.44
CA LEU A 36 12.25 16.26 6.17
C LEU A 36 12.24 17.46 5.21
N THR A 37 13.25 17.53 4.34
CA THR A 37 13.23 18.47 3.24
C THR A 37 12.25 18.04 2.15
N ILE A 38 11.76 18.99 1.35
CA ILE A 38 10.88 18.73 0.20
C ILE A 38 11.47 17.64 -0.71
N TRP A 39 12.76 17.72 -0.99
CA TRP A 39 13.44 16.76 -1.86
C TRP A 39 13.52 15.36 -1.27
N GLN A 40 13.72 15.24 0.05
CA GLN A 40 13.68 13.94 0.74
C GLN A 40 12.29 13.32 0.64
N ALA A 41 11.23 14.08 0.89
CA ALA A 41 9.87 13.61 0.76
C ALA A 41 9.55 13.13 -0.66
N VAL A 42 9.92 13.92 -1.68
CA VAL A 42 9.71 13.57 -3.10
C VAL A 42 10.52 12.34 -3.49
N LEU A 43 11.77 12.24 -3.06
CA LEU A 43 12.63 11.09 -3.35
C LEU A 43 12.06 9.79 -2.73
N ILE A 44 11.61 9.86 -1.49
CA ILE A 44 10.93 8.73 -0.83
C ILE A 44 9.71 8.31 -1.66
N SER A 45 8.87 9.25 -2.08
CA SER A 45 7.68 8.95 -2.87
C SER A 45 7.97 8.39 -4.27
N LEU A 46 9.07 8.79 -4.88
CA LEU A 46 9.47 8.29 -6.20
C LEU A 46 10.05 6.87 -6.12
N THR A 47 10.76 6.55 -5.05
CA THR A 47 11.48 5.28 -4.88
C THR A 47 10.71 4.25 -4.06
N ASN A 48 9.72 4.69 -3.27
CA ASN A 48 8.92 3.85 -2.40
C ASN A 48 7.42 4.12 -2.61
N LEU A 49 6.76 3.27 -3.39
CA LEU A 49 5.35 3.42 -3.77
C LEU A 49 4.40 2.67 -2.82
N THR A 50 4.82 2.37 -1.61
CA THR A 50 4.11 1.42 -0.73
C THR A 50 3.04 2.05 0.16
N SER A 51 2.72 3.33 0.00
CA SER A 51 1.69 4.00 0.81
C SER A 51 1.85 3.74 2.33
N ALA A 52 1.23 2.70 2.88
CA ALA A 52 1.31 2.36 4.31
C ALA A 52 2.76 2.22 4.82
N GLY A 53 3.64 1.58 4.04
CA GLY A 53 5.07 1.46 4.37
C GLY A 53 5.75 2.82 4.41
N GLN A 54 5.37 3.73 3.51
CA GLN A 54 5.94 5.07 3.43
C GLN A 54 5.57 5.92 4.66
N PHE A 55 4.34 5.86 5.14
CA PHE A 55 3.91 6.53 6.37
C PHE A 55 4.56 5.91 7.61
N ALA A 56 4.59 4.59 7.72
CA ALA A 56 5.27 3.90 8.81
C ALA A 56 6.77 4.21 8.83
N GLY A 57 7.40 4.30 7.66
CA GLY A 57 8.80 4.72 7.53
C GLY A 57 9.01 6.15 7.98
N LEU A 58 8.09 7.06 7.65
CA LEU A 58 8.14 8.44 8.12
C LEU A 58 8.08 8.53 9.64
N ASP A 59 7.17 7.80 10.28
CA ASP A 59 7.04 7.76 11.75
C ASP A 59 8.34 7.29 12.41
N ILE A 60 8.98 6.24 11.86
CA ILE A 60 10.26 5.74 12.37
C ILE A 60 11.37 6.80 12.21
N ILE A 61 11.42 7.50 11.07
CA ILE A 61 12.40 8.57 10.83
C ILE A 61 12.21 9.71 11.84
N ILE A 62 10.97 10.17 12.04
CA ILE A 62 10.64 11.25 12.97
C ILE A 62 10.97 10.85 14.41
N ALA A 63 10.70 9.61 14.80
CA ALA A 63 11.01 9.07 16.11
C ALA A 63 12.51 8.80 16.34
N GLY A 64 13.36 8.96 15.32
CA GLY A 64 14.78 8.63 15.41
C GLY A 64 15.05 7.12 15.57
N GLY A 65 14.15 6.28 15.04
CA GLY A 65 14.24 4.83 15.13
C GLY A 65 15.45 4.24 14.40
N SER A 66 15.76 2.99 14.69
CA SER A 66 16.94 2.33 14.14
C SER A 66 16.72 1.87 12.67
N LEU A 67 17.83 1.71 11.92
CA LEU A 67 17.77 1.15 10.57
C LEU A 67 17.25 -0.29 10.56
N TRP A 68 17.48 -1.06 11.60
CA TRP A 68 16.92 -2.40 11.75
C TRP A 68 15.41 -2.38 11.92
N GLU A 69 14.91 -1.47 12.73
CA GLU A 69 13.46 -1.26 12.88
C GLU A 69 12.83 -0.87 11.54
N MET A 70 13.45 0.07 10.81
CA MET A 70 13.01 0.45 9.47
C MET A 70 12.98 -0.76 8.52
N ALA A 71 14.07 -1.53 8.45
CA ALA A 71 14.19 -2.67 7.55
C ALA A 71 13.14 -3.75 7.85
N LEU A 72 12.95 -4.11 9.12
CA LEU A 72 11.98 -5.13 9.53
C LEU A 72 10.55 -4.65 9.31
N THR A 73 10.24 -3.41 9.65
CA THR A 73 8.90 -2.84 9.43
C THR A 73 8.55 -2.80 7.95
N GLN A 74 9.48 -2.33 7.10
CA GLN A 74 9.28 -2.31 5.65
C GLN A 74 9.12 -3.72 5.07
N LEU A 75 9.92 -4.68 5.53
CA LEU A 75 9.80 -6.07 5.10
C LEU A 75 8.39 -6.62 5.41
N ILE A 76 7.93 -6.45 6.63
CA ILE A 76 6.64 -7.02 7.07
C ILE A 76 5.45 -6.33 6.39
N ILE A 77 5.42 -5.02 6.32
CA ILE A 77 4.33 -4.28 5.67
C ILE A 77 4.27 -4.64 4.17
N ASN A 78 5.42 -4.83 3.53
CA ASN A 78 5.54 -5.01 2.09
C ASN A 78 5.55 -6.48 1.64
N LEU A 79 5.47 -7.46 2.54
CA LEU A 79 5.32 -8.89 2.18
C LEU A 79 4.15 -9.13 1.22
N ARG A 80 3.05 -8.48 1.38
CA ARG A 80 1.90 -8.52 0.46
C ARG A 80 2.28 -8.21 -0.98
N TYR A 81 3.23 -7.29 -1.20
CA TYR A 81 3.68 -6.96 -2.56
C TYR A 81 4.43 -8.11 -3.22
N CYS A 82 5.13 -8.94 -2.44
CA CYS A 82 5.72 -10.18 -2.96
C CYS A 82 4.63 -11.11 -3.51
N LEU A 83 3.57 -11.35 -2.74
CA LEU A 83 2.45 -12.21 -3.16
C LEU A 83 1.73 -11.64 -4.39
N MET A 84 1.44 -10.33 -4.40
CA MET A 84 0.83 -9.67 -5.55
C MET A 84 1.72 -9.73 -6.78
N SER A 85 3.03 -9.55 -6.63
CA SER A 85 3.98 -9.65 -7.74
C SER A 85 4.07 -11.06 -8.30
N PHE A 86 4.05 -12.10 -7.46
CA PHE A 86 3.96 -13.49 -7.91
C PHE A 86 2.67 -13.76 -8.69
N SER A 87 1.53 -13.36 -8.16
CA SER A 87 0.23 -13.51 -8.81
C SER A 87 0.19 -12.76 -10.16
N LEU A 88 0.62 -11.49 -10.16
CA LEU A 88 0.65 -10.70 -11.39
C LEU A 88 1.62 -11.25 -12.42
N SER A 89 2.78 -11.78 -11.98
CA SER A 89 3.74 -12.44 -12.87
C SER A 89 3.15 -13.63 -13.60
N GLN A 90 2.27 -14.39 -12.95
CA GLN A 90 1.55 -15.49 -13.61
C GLN A 90 0.52 -14.97 -14.62
N LYS A 91 -0.06 -13.82 -14.39
CA LYS A 91 -1.07 -13.19 -15.27
C LYS A 91 -0.46 -12.45 -16.45
N LEU A 92 0.82 -12.10 -16.41
CA LEU A 92 1.51 -11.46 -17.52
C LEU A 92 1.64 -12.43 -18.72
N ARG A 93 1.62 -11.86 -19.93
CA ARG A 93 1.80 -12.59 -21.18
C ARG A 93 3.17 -13.27 -21.22
N ARG A 94 3.21 -14.51 -21.69
CA ARG A 94 4.44 -15.30 -21.78
C ARG A 94 5.29 -14.98 -23.01
N ASP A 95 4.69 -14.39 -24.04
CA ASP A 95 5.33 -13.98 -25.28
C ASP A 95 6.10 -12.65 -25.16
N GLU A 96 6.01 -11.96 -24.03
CA GLU A 96 6.76 -10.75 -23.76
C GLU A 96 8.08 -11.07 -23.03
N PRO A 97 9.18 -10.32 -23.34
CA PRO A 97 10.48 -10.53 -22.71
C PRO A 97 10.43 -10.52 -21.18
N TRP A 98 11.20 -11.40 -20.57
CA TRP A 98 11.19 -11.60 -19.11
C TRP A 98 11.55 -10.34 -18.32
N GLY A 99 12.40 -9.46 -18.89
CA GLY A 99 12.79 -8.18 -18.29
C GLY A 99 11.61 -7.25 -17.96
N HIS A 100 10.48 -7.37 -18.69
CA HIS A 100 9.28 -6.59 -18.38
C HIS A 100 8.68 -6.92 -17.00
N ARG A 101 8.91 -8.13 -16.47
CA ARG A 101 8.43 -8.53 -15.14
C ARG A 101 9.04 -7.68 -14.03
N TYR A 102 10.33 -7.37 -14.14
CA TYR A 102 11.01 -6.49 -13.18
C TYR A 102 10.47 -5.05 -13.25
N GLY A 103 10.25 -4.53 -14.47
CA GLY A 103 9.68 -3.20 -14.65
C GLY A 103 8.26 -3.09 -14.09
N VAL A 104 7.43 -4.12 -14.29
CA VAL A 104 6.08 -4.18 -13.73
C VAL A 104 6.14 -4.32 -12.21
N ALA A 105 7.05 -5.17 -11.68
CA ALA A 105 7.19 -5.40 -10.24
C ALA A 105 7.55 -4.13 -9.47
N PHE A 106 8.33 -3.21 -10.05
CA PHE A 106 8.66 -1.92 -9.42
C PHE A 106 7.42 -1.08 -9.10
N GLY A 107 6.40 -1.12 -9.95
CA GLY A 107 5.20 -0.31 -9.78
C GLY A 107 3.99 -1.07 -9.26
N VAL A 108 4.17 -2.27 -8.69
CA VAL A 108 3.05 -3.00 -8.10
C VAL A 108 2.60 -2.30 -6.82
N THR A 109 1.35 -1.87 -6.81
CA THR A 109 0.61 -1.37 -5.65
C THR A 109 -0.72 -2.10 -5.58
N ASP A 110 -1.46 -1.94 -4.48
CA ASP A 110 -2.77 -2.60 -4.31
C ASP A 110 -3.72 -2.25 -5.47
N GLU A 111 -3.76 -0.99 -5.88
CA GLU A 111 -4.66 -0.49 -6.93
C GLU A 111 -4.20 -0.93 -8.32
N ILE A 112 -2.91 -0.83 -8.61
CA ILE A 112 -2.35 -1.27 -9.92
C ILE A 112 -2.51 -2.78 -10.07
N PHE A 113 -2.27 -3.54 -9.00
CA PHE A 113 -2.54 -4.97 -8.97
C PHE A 113 -4.04 -5.25 -9.20
N GLY A 114 -4.92 -4.58 -8.45
CA GLY A 114 -6.37 -4.77 -8.53
C GLY A 114 -6.91 -4.56 -9.93
N VAL A 115 -6.53 -3.46 -10.59
CA VAL A 115 -6.95 -3.15 -11.97
C VAL A 115 -6.40 -4.18 -12.96
N SER A 116 -5.14 -4.58 -12.80
CA SER A 116 -4.50 -5.57 -13.68
C SER A 116 -5.07 -6.99 -13.47
N ALA A 117 -5.30 -7.37 -12.21
CA ALA A 117 -5.88 -8.66 -11.85
C ALA A 117 -7.33 -8.82 -12.34
N SER A 118 -8.10 -7.72 -12.37
CA SER A 118 -9.49 -7.72 -12.83
C SER A 118 -9.64 -7.87 -14.36
N LYS A 119 -8.56 -7.70 -15.15
CA LYS A 119 -8.65 -7.88 -16.60
C LYS A 119 -8.86 -9.36 -16.96
N PRO A 120 -9.74 -9.67 -17.93
CA PRO A 120 -9.91 -11.04 -18.39
C PRO A 120 -8.64 -11.56 -19.11
N GLY A 121 -8.28 -12.81 -18.88
CA GLY A 121 -7.15 -13.47 -19.52
C GLY A 121 -5.77 -12.93 -19.13
N LYS A 122 -4.79 -13.05 -20.02
CA LYS A 122 -3.42 -12.57 -19.81
C LYS A 122 -3.29 -11.09 -20.11
N VAL A 123 -2.52 -10.39 -19.28
CA VAL A 123 -2.31 -8.95 -19.37
C VAL A 123 -0.93 -8.65 -19.97
N SER A 124 -0.84 -7.65 -20.83
CA SER A 124 0.43 -7.17 -21.37
C SER A 124 1.17 -6.30 -20.34
N ALA A 125 2.49 -6.41 -20.26
CA ALA A 125 3.32 -5.52 -19.46
C ALA A 125 3.14 -4.05 -19.89
N PHE A 126 2.86 -3.79 -21.16
CA PHE A 126 2.59 -2.43 -21.67
C PHE A 126 1.32 -1.82 -21.10
N TYR A 127 0.32 -2.63 -20.76
CA TYR A 127 -0.85 -2.16 -20.01
C TYR A 127 -0.44 -1.65 -18.63
N ASN A 128 0.34 -2.45 -17.88
CA ASN A 128 0.84 -2.03 -16.57
C ASN A 128 1.69 -0.76 -16.66
N TYR A 129 2.57 -0.64 -17.66
CA TYR A 129 3.34 0.59 -17.88
C TYR A 129 2.43 1.79 -18.17
N GLY A 130 1.33 1.60 -18.87
CA GLY A 130 0.32 2.64 -19.05
C GLY A 130 -0.28 3.12 -17.73
N VAL A 131 -0.70 2.19 -16.86
CA VAL A 131 -1.22 2.52 -15.51
C VAL A 131 -0.16 3.23 -14.68
N MET A 132 1.06 2.67 -14.61
CA MET A 132 2.19 3.22 -13.86
C MET A 132 2.58 4.62 -14.33
N SER A 133 2.51 4.90 -15.63
CA SER A 133 2.90 6.19 -16.22
C SER A 133 2.04 7.37 -15.77
N VAL A 134 0.89 7.14 -15.20
CA VAL A 134 0.03 8.17 -14.60
C VAL A 134 -0.05 8.05 -13.08
N ALA A 135 -0.06 6.83 -12.54
CA ALA A 135 -0.17 6.60 -11.11
C ALA A 135 1.09 7.08 -10.35
N ILE A 136 2.30 6.72 -10.82
CA ILE A 136 3.56 7.12 -10.17
C ILE A 136 3.77 8.64 -10.19
N PRO A 137 3.61 9.34 -11.33
CA PRO A 137 3.63 10.80 -11.33
C PRO A 137 2.56 11.41 -10.44
N GLY A 138 1.33 10.86 -10.42
CA GLY A 138 0.27 11.33 -9.53
C GLY A 138 0.67 11.27 -8.07
N TRP A 139 1.26 10.16 -7.64
CA TRP A 139 1.79 9.99 -6.27
C TRP A 139 2.92 10.98 -5.97
N THR A 140 3.93 11.04 -6.84
CA THR A 140 5.10 11.90 -6.64
C THR A 140 4.74 13.39 -6.66
N PHE A 141 3.85 13.79 -7.58
CA PHE A 141 3.39 15.17 -7.70
C PHE A 141 2.51 15.59 -6.52
N GLY A 142 1.64 14.71 -6.04
CA GLY A 142 0.87 14.96 -4.83
C GLY A 142 1.78 15.20 -3.61
N THR A 143 2.83 14.36 -3.44
CA THR A 143 3.83 14.58 -2.40
C THR A 143 4.54 15.93 -2.53
N LEU A 144 4.94 16.31 -3.75
CA LEU A 144 5.57 17.61 -4.00
C LEU A 144 4.64 18.75 -3.59
N LEU A 145 3.39 18.71 -4.05
CA LEU A 145 2.40 19.72 -3.70
C LEU A 145 2.16 19.81 -2.19
N GLY A 146 2.03 18.66 -1.52
CA GLY A 146 1.87 18.59 -0.06
C GLY A 146 3.07 19.15 0.68
N ALA A 147 4.27 18.75 0.27
CA ALA A 147 5.52 19.21 0.88
C ALA A 147 5.74 20.74 0.73
N VAL A 148 5.40 21.28 -0.43
CA VAL A 148 5.47 22.75 -0.67
C VAL A 148 4.38 23.48 0.11
N SER A 149 3.16 22.94 0.14
CA SER A 149 2.02 23.54 0.81
C SER A 149 2.07 23.42 2.34
N GLY A 150 2.75 22.40 2.85
CA GLY A 150 2.83 22.13 4.29
C GLY A 150 3.47 23.25 5.12
N SER A 151 4.24 24.14 4.49
CA SER A 151 4.80 25.35 5.10
C SER A 151 3.88 26.58 4.98
N LEU A 152 2.81 26.49 4.18
CA LEU A 152 1.95 27.65 3.83
C LEU A 152 0.53 27.53 4.38
N LEU A 153 0.08 26.31 4.70
CA LEU A 153 -1.29 26.05 5.14
C LEU A 153 -1.46 26.29 6.63
N PRO A 154 -2.60 26.88 7.06
CA PRO A 154 -2.97 26.97 8.48
C PRO A 154 -3.15 25.60 9.13
N ASP A 155 -2.84 25.50 10.43
CA ASP A 155 -2.87 24.25 11.20
C ASP A 155 -4.21 23.53 11.15
N PHE A 156 -5.34 24.26 11.11
CA PHE A 156 -6.67 23.63 11.04
C PHE A 156 -6.91 22.88 9.73
N ILE A 157 -6.40 23.40 8.60
CA ILE A 157 -6.49 22.72 7.30
C ILE A 157 -5.60 21.48 7.31
N MET A 158 -4.41 21.60 7.90
CA MET A 158 -3.47 20.49 8.02
C MET A 158 -4.03 19.35 8.88
N SER A 159 -4.65 19.68 10.00
CA SER A 159 -5.34 18.70 10.84
C SER A 159 -6.49 18.01 10.10
N ALA A 160 -7.28 18.74 9.32
CA ALA A 160 -8.35 18.16 8.52
C ALA A 160 -7.83 17.22 7.42
N LEU A 161 -6.74 17.59 6.74
CA LEU A 161 -6.12 16.77 5.70
C LEU A 161 -5.42 15.52 6.26
N SER A 162 -4.82 15.59 7.43
CA SER A 162 -4.23 14.42 8.08
C SER A 162 -5.27 13.34 8.44
N VAL A 163 -6.53 13.71 8.64
CA VAL A 163 -7.63 12.75 8.82
C VAL A 163 -7.97 12.01 7.54
N ALA A 164 -7.70 12.59 6.37
CA ALA A 164 -8.03 11.97 5.07
C ALA A 164 -7.31 10.63 4.86
N ILE A 165 -6.10 10.45 5.43
CA ILE A 165 -5.35 9.18 5.36
C ILE A 165 -6.11 8.04 6.04
N TYR A 166 -6.74 8.32 7.18
CA TYR A 166 -7.56 7.31 7.87
C TYR A 166 -8.78 6.92 7.04
N GLY A 167 -9.37 7.88 6.31
CA GLY A 167 -10.44 7.62 5.34
C GLY A 167 -10.01 6.66 4.24
N MET A 168 -8.79 6.80 3.72
CA MET A 168 -8.21 5.87 2.75
C MET A 168 -8.08 4.46 3.33
N PHE A 169 -7.51 4.31 4.53
CA PHE A 169 -7.38 3.00 5.17
C PHE A 169 -8.76 2.36 5.42
N LEU A 170 -9.74 3.12 5.85
CA LEU A 170 -11.10 2.64 6.02
C LEU A 170 -11.72 2.18 4.68
N ALA A 171 -11.48 2.91 3.59
CA ALA A 171 -11.96 2.54 2.26
C ALA A 171 -11.36 1.20 1.77
N VAL A 172 -10.13 0.88 2.16
CA VAL A 172 -9.49 -0.40 1.84
C VAL A 172 -9.99 -1.54 2.74
N ILE A 173 -10.21 -1.26 4.04
CA ILE A 173 -10.53 -2.28 5.06
C ILE A 173 -12.01 -2.66 5.06
N ILE A 174 -12.92 -1.68 4.90
CA ILE A 174 -14.36 -1.91 5.06
C ILE A 174 -14.94 -2.89 4.01
N PRO A 175 -14.63 -2.77 2.70
CA PRO A 175 -15.25 -3.66 1.71
C PRO A 175 -14.91 -5.15 1.91
N PRO A 176 -13.64 -5.56 2.16
CA PRO A 176 -13.33 -6.94 2.47
C PRO A 176 -13.96 -7.42 3.79
N SER A 177 -13.98 -6.56 4.82
CA SER A 177 -14.56 -6.89 6.13
C SER A 177 -16.07 -7.13 6.06
N LYS A 178 -16.79 -6.45 5.18
CA LYS A 178 -18.22 -6.70 4.92
C LYS A 178 -18.47 -8.04 4.23
N LYS A 179 -17.55 -8.49 3.39
CA LYS A 179 -17.68 -9.72 2.61
C LYS A 179 -17.22 -10.96 3.37
N ASN A 180 -16.27 -10.82 4.28
CA ASN A 180 -15.65 -11.95 4.99
C ASN A 180 -15.55 -11.66 6.48
N LYS A 181 -16.25 -12.49 7.29
CA LYS A 181 -16.26 -12.38 8.76
C LYS A 181 -14.87 -12.63 9.37
N ALA A 182 -14.03 -13.47 8.78
CA ALA A 182 -12.68 -13.70 9.26
C ALA A 182 -11.84 -12.43 9.11
N VAL A 183 -11.93 -11.73 7.97
CA VAL A 183 -11.26 -10.44 7.77
C VAL A 183 -11.74 -9.40 8.78
N PHE A 184 -13.05 -9.34 9.05
CA PHE A 184 -13.59 -8.44 10.08
C PHE A 184 -13.02 -8.71 11.47
N LEU A 185 -12.93 -9.98 11.89
CA LEU A 185 -12.36 -10.37 13.17
C LEU A 185 -10.86 -10.06 13.26
N VAL A 186 -10.12 -10.26 12.17
CA VAL A 186 -8.70 -9.89 12.07
C VAL A 186 -8.50 -8.40 12.27
N VAL A 187 -9.34 -7.58 11.64
CA VAL A 187 -9.29 -6.11 11.80
C VAL A 187 -9.57 -5.71 13.25
N LEU A 188 -10.62 -6.28 13.87
CA LEU A 188 -10.92 -6.01 15.28
C LEU A 188 -9.80 -6.47 16.21
N GLY A 189 -9.21 -7.64 15.95
CA GLY A 189 -8.06 -8.15 16.70
C GLY A 189 -6.85 -7.22 16.61
N ALA A 190 -6.53 -6.76 15.40
CA ALA A 190 -5.44 -5.82 15.17
C ALA A 190 -5.67 -4.48 15.90
N MET A 191 -6.90 -3.96 15.84
CA MET A 191 -7.29 -2.75 16.56
C MET A 191 -7.15 -2.93 18.08
N ALA A 192 -7.60 -4.06 18.62
CA ALA A 192 -7.51 -4.35 20.05
C ALA A 192 -6.04 -4.44 20.49
N VAL A 193 -5.19 -5.18 19.77
CA VAL A 193 -3.77 -5.30 20.08
C VAL A 193 -3.07 -3.94 20.02
N SER A 194 -3.29 -3.17 18.94
CA SER A 194 -2.70 -1.83 18.81
C SER A 194 -3.15 -0.88 19.93
N THR A 195 -4.43 -0.97 20.35
CA THR A 195 -4.96 -0.19 21.46
C THR A 195 -4.28 -0.56 22.79
N LEU A 196 -4.04 -1.87 23.03
CA LEU A 196 -3.29 -2.31 24.22
C LEU A 196 -1.88 -1.72 24.24
N PHE A 197 -1.17 -1.70 23.10
CA PHE A 197 0.14 -1.05 23.02
C PHE A 197 0.09 0.45 23.30
N ALA A 198 -0.97 1.13 22.87
CA ALA A 198 -1.11 2.58 23.09
C ALA A 198 -1.46 2.94 24.55
N TRP A 199 -2.24 2.10 25.25
CA TRP A 199 -2.80 2.45 26.56
C TRP A 199 -2.06 1.85 27.75
N VAL A 200 -1.38 0.72 27.58
CA VAL A 200 -0.63 0.09 28.66
C VAL A 200 0.74 0.78 28.84
N PRO A 201 1.06 1.38 30.01
CA PRO A 201 2.25 2.21 30.20
C PRO A 201 3.58 1.51 29.92
N VAL A 202 3.64 0.18 30.09
CA VAL A 202 4.83 -0.62 29.79
C VAL A 202 4.97 -0.85 28.27
N LEU A 203 3.85 -1.10 27.59
CA LEU A 203 3.81 -1.38 26.14
C LEU A 203 3.92 -0.09 25.31
N SER A 204 3.47 1.04 25.81
CA SER A 204 3.56 2.33 25.12
C SER A 204 5.00 2.84 24.90
N LYS A 205 5.99 2.19 25.55
CA LYS A 205 7.43 2.45 25.32
C LYS A 205 7.97 1.73 24.08
N VAL A 206 7.21 0.79 23.50
CA VAL A 206 7.60 0.10 22.27
C VAL A 206 7.41 1.06 21.10
N SER A 207 8.42 1.17 20.25
CA SER A 207 8.35 2.04 19.08
C SER A 207 7.26 1.61 18.10
N SER A 208 6.73 2.55 17.33
CA SER A 208 5.62 2.33 16.39
C SER A 208 5.91 1.22 15.37
N GLY A 209 7.15 1.13 14.88
CA GLY A 209 7.56 0.10 13.94
C GLY A 209 7.45 -1.31 14.54
N PHE A 210 7.94 -1.51 15.76
CA PHE A 210 7.83 -2.80 16.44
C PHE A 210 6.37 -3.14 16.80
N VAL A 211 5.54 -2.16 17.14
CA VAL A 211 4.10 -2.38 17.34
C VAL A 211 3.45 -2.94 16.08
N ILE A 212 3.76 -2.37 14.92
CA ILE A 212 3.25 -2.87 13.62
C ILE A 212 3.69 -4.31 13.39
N ILE A 213 4.98 -4.60 13.59
CA ILE A 213 5.56 -5.95 13.40
C ILE A 213 4.85 -6.96 14.29
N ILE A 214 4.79 -6.69 15.59
CA ILE A 214 4.22 -7.60 16.58
C ILE A 214 2.73 -7.81 16.30
N THR A 215 1.98 -6.73 16.06
CA THR A 215 0.54 -6.81 15.78
C THR A 215 0.27 -7.63 14.52
N THR A 216 1.03 -7.39 13.45
CA THR A 216 0.87 -8.09 12.18
C THR A 216 1.16 -9.59 12.34
N ILE A 217 2.31 -9.95 12.92
CA ILE A 217 2.69 -11.36 13.08
C ILE A 217 1.70 -12.09 13.98
N LEU A 218 1.33 -11.49 15.10
CA LEU A 218 0.44 -12.09 16.07
C LEU A 218 -0.97 -12.28 15.50
N VAL A 219 -1.57 -11.24 14.96
CA VAL A 219 -2.96 -11.31 14.50
C VAL A 219 -3.08 -12.08 13.18
N ALA A 220 -2.17 -11.86 12.23
CA ALA A 220 -2.18 -12.60 10.97
C ALA A 220 -1.81 -14.08 11.19
N GLY A 221 -0.86 -14.38 12.09
CA GLY A 221 -0.50 -15.75 12.44
C GLY A 221 -1.65 -16.51 13.09
N ILE A 222 -2.35 -15.90 14.05
CA ILE A 222 -3.55 -16.49 14.65
C ILE A 222 -4.63 -16.70 13.59
N ALA A 223 -4.87 -15.72 12.74
CA ALA A 223 -5.88 -15.81 11.69
C ALA A 223 -5.57 -16.94 10.69
N ALA A 224 -4.32 -17.08 10.29
CA ALA A 224 -3.91 -18.16 9.37
C ALA A 224 -4.15 -19.57 9.94
N VAL A 225 -4.01 -19.73 11.26
CA VAL A 225 -4.27 -21.03 11.94
C VAL A 225 -5.76 -21.26 12.14
N LEU A 226 -6.52 -20.23 12.52
CA LEU A 226 -7.95 -20.38 12.86
C LEU A 226 -8.88 -20.32 11.65
N CYS A 227 -8.48 -19.62 10.60
CA CYS A 227 -9.29 -19.39 9.40
C CYS A 227 -8.46 -19.66 8.14
N PRO A 228 -7.98 -20.89 7.91
CA PRO A 228 -7.23 -21.21 6.70
C PRO A 228 -8.10 -20.93 5.46
N VAL A 229 -7.51 -20.32 4.43
CA VAL A 229 -8.18 -20.11 3.15
C VAL A 229 -8.19 -21.47 2.44
N ALA A 230 -9.38 -21.99 2.10
CA ALA A 230 -9.52 -23.21 1.30
C ALA A 230 -8.86 -22.98 -0.07
N GLU A 231 -8.06 -23.95 -0.53
CA GLU A 231 -7.45 -23.89 -1.86
C GLU A 231 -8.55 -23.87 -2.94
N GLU A 232 -8.37 -23.04 -3.96
CA GLU A 232 -9.35 -22.92 -5.08
C GLU A 232 -9.59 -24.25 -5.81
N ASN A 233 -8.66 -25.18 -5.76
CA ASN A 233 -8.77 -26.50 -6.34
C ASN A 233 -9.92 -27.36 -5.79
N GLU A 234 -10.26 -27.23 -4.47
CA GLU A 234 -11.39 -27.96 -3.88
C GLU A 234 -12.76 -27.41 -4.34
N LYS A 235 -12.81 -26.17 -4.84
CA LYS A 235 -14.06 -25.60 -5.35
C LYS A 235 -14.32 -25.98 -6.81
N GLU A 236 -13.28 -26.21 -7.60
CA GLU A 236 -13.43 -26.73 -8.97
C GLU A 236 -13.87 -28.20 -8.95
N GLU A 237 -13.29 -29.04 -8.09
CA GLU A 237 -13.70 -30.44 -7.95
C GLU A 237 -15.12 -30.61 -7.39
N ALA A 238 -15.58 -29.71 -6.53
CA ALA A 238 -16.96 -29.72 -6.00
C ALA A 238 -18.01 -29.19 -7.00
N HIS A 239 -17.58 -28.55 -8.09
CA HIS A 239 -18.47 -28.08 -9.17
C HIS A 239 -18.53 -29.06 -10.36
N GLU A 240 -17.57 -30.00 -10.47
CA GLU A 240 -17.54 -31.06 -11.48
C GLU A 240 -18.12 -32.39 -11.00
N ALA A 241 -18.46 -32.52 -9.71
CA ALA A 241 -19.11 -33.69 -9.09
C ALA A 241 -20.62 -33.46 -8.87
#